data_fee4ae7fc37d9e4bb85cf8bbb088a8b0
#
_entry.id   fee4ae7fc37d9e4bb85cf8bbb088a8b0
#
_cell.length_a   1.000
_cell.length_b   1.000
_cell.length_c   1.000
_cell.angle_alpha   90.00
_cell.angle_beta   90.00
_cell.angle_gamma   90.00
#
_symmetry.space_group_name_H-M   'P 1'
#
loop_
_entity.id
_entity.type
_entity.pdbx_description
1 polymer ?
#
loop_
_entity_poly.entity_id
_entity_poly.type
_entity_poly.pdbx_seq_one_letter_code
_entity_poly.pdbx_strand_id
1 'polypeptide(L)'
;AEQSQQQQADTDWPTILAMLCALILISTTSISLLREKFHSAFKFFTLFCTVLLYFTLGDLMQAWSDLVNEDAPASDAWDNEWPEEWMGTQVIIFEFKDKSIVTGGLIGHETVLELTKAAALEQEIDVEIIDSSLGKYVVSINNVAGEGWEYSVNGQPGTVSAEYSEIQFDSIVLWKVL
;
A
#
# COMPACT_ATOMS: atom_id res chain seq x y z
N ALA A 1 -41.29 -0.03 9.99
CA ALA A 1 -40.83 -0.11 8.61
C ALA A 1 -39.42 -0.70 8.64
N GLU A 2 -39.38 -2.02 8.40
CA GLU A 2 -38.17 -2.82 8.31
C GLU A 2 -37.46 -2.48 6.98
N GLN A 3 -36.24 -1.95 7.03
CA GLN A 3 -35.31 -2.01 5.92
C GLN A 3 -34.40 -3.19 6.16
N SER A 4 -34.72 -4.29 5.53
CA SER A 4 -33.85 -5.46 5.39
C SER A 4 -32.60 -5.03 4.64
N GLN A 5 -31.46 -4.97 5.33
CA GLN A 5 -30.15 -4.90 4.71
C GLN A 5 -29.92 -6.24 4.00
N GLN A 6 -30.03 -6.21 2.69
CA GLN A 6 -29.55 -7.27 1.81
C GLN A 6 -28.03 -7.17 1.78
N GLN A 7 -27.38 -7.90 2.66
CA GLN A 7 -25.95 -8.14 2.63
C GLN A 7 -25.70 -9.06 1.41
N GLN A 8 -25.41 -8.42 0.30
CA GLN A 8 -24.98 -9.11 -0.91
C GLN A 8 -23.56 -9.60 -0.60
N ALA A 9 -23.44 -10.90 -0.38
CA ALA A 9 -22.13 -11.55 -0.28
C ALA A 9 -21.46 -11.39 -1.65
N ASP A 10 -20.55 -10.46 -1.77
CA ASP A 10 -19.65 -10.36 -2.90
C ASP A 10 -18.84 -11.66 -2.93
N THR A 11 -19.19 -12.52 -3.87
CA THR A 11 -18.51 -13.78 -4.06
C THR A 11 -17.18 -13.45 -4.74
N ASP A 12 -16.08 -13.58 -4.01
CA ASP A 12 -14.71 -13.39 -4.51
C ASP A 12 -14.37 -14.40 -5.61
N TRP A 13 -14.87 -14.12 -6.82
CA TRP A 13 -14.65 -14.96 -8.00
C TRP A 13 -13.17 -15.24 -8.28
N PRO A 14 -12.22 -14.30 -8.14
CA PRO A 14 -10.80 -14.59 -8.36
C PRO A 14 -10.25 -15.58 -7.34
N THR A 15 -10.64 -15.51 -6.09
CA THR A 15 -10.20 -16.46 -5.05
C THR A 15 -10.75 -17.87 -5.31
N ILE A 16 -12.02 -17.97 -5.73
CA ILE A 16 -12.63 -19.26 -6.10
C ILE A 16 -11.94 -19.85 -7.34
N LEU A 17 -11.62 -19.02 -8.33
CA LEU A 17 -10.93 -19.46 -9.54
C LEU A 17 -9.50 -19.93 -9.24
N ALA A 18 -8.77 -19.21 -8.38
CA ALA A 18 -7.43 -19.61 -7.94
C ALA A 18 -7.44 -20.93 -7.16
N MET A 19 -8.43 -21.15 -6.28
CA MET A 19 -8.61 -22.42 -5.55
C MET A 19 -8.96 -23.57 -6.51
N LEU A 20 -9.83 -23.33 -7.50
CA LEU A 20 -10.17 -24.30 -8.53
C LEU A 20 -8.95 -24.69 -9.38
N CYS A 21 -8.16 -23.72 -9.80
CA CYS A 21 -6.92 -23.96 -10.55
C CYS A 21 -5.90 -24.76 -9.72
N ALA A 22 -5.73 -24.45 -8.44
CA ALA A 22 -4.86 -25.19 -7.54
C ALA A 22 -5.32 -26.65 -7.35
N LEU A 23 -6.63 -26.89 -7.18
CA LEU A 23 -7.21 -28.23 -7.07
C LEU A 23 -7.04 -29.03 -8.36
N ILE A 24 -7.21 -28.41 -9.53
CA ILE A 24 -7.01 -29.06 -10.82
C ILE A 24 -5.52 -29.43 -11.01
N LEU A 25 -4.58 -28.55 -10.63
CA LEU A 25 -3.15 -28.83 -10.69
C LEU A 25 -2.74 -29.99 -9.77
N ILE A 26 -3.27 -30.05 -8.56
CA ILE A 26 -3.00 -31.14 -7.61
C ILE A 26 -3.59 -32.45 -8.14
N SER A 27 -4.79 -32.42 -8.69
CA SER A 27 -5.45 -33.60 -9.23
C SER A 27 -4.73 -34.15 -10.47
N THR A 28 -4.25 -33.31 -11.37
CA THR A 28 -3.55 -33.71 -12.58
C THR A 28 -2.14 -34.21 -12.31
N THR A 29 -1.43 -33.64 -11.32
CA THR A 29 -0.13 -34.17 -10.87
C THR A 29 -0.27 -35.54 -10.23
N SER A 30 -1.33 -35.78 -9.46
CA SER A 30 -1.62 -37.07 -8.84
C SER A 30 -1.96 -38.14 -9.87
N ILE A 31 -2.72 -37.80 -10.92
CA ILE A 31 -3.08 -38.73 -12.02
C ILE A 31 -1.87 -39.02 -12.92
N SER A 32 -0.98 -38.02 -13.15
CA SER A 32 0.23 -38.16 -13.95
C SER A 32 1.26 -39.14 -13.32
N LEU A 33 1.36 -39.16 -12.00
CA LEU A 33 2.20 -40.10 -11.25
C LEU A 33 1.73 -41.55 -11.40
N LEU A 34 0.44 -41.76 -11.73
CA LEU A 34 -0.15 -43.12 -11.83
C LEU A 34 -0.18 -43.69 -13.27
N ARG A 35 0.15 -42.89 -14.32
CA ARG A 35 0.09 -43.37 -15.71
C ARG A 35 1.15 -42.75 -16.62
N GLU A 36 2.18 -43.51 -16.97
CA GLU A 36 3.29 -43.14 -17.88
C GLU A 36 2.88 -42.71 -19.32
N LYS A 37 1.64 -42.95 -19.73
CA LYS A 37 1.17 -42.70 -21.12
C LYS A 37 0.65 -41.29 -21.40
N PHE A 38 0.55 -40.41 -20.40
CA PHE A 38 -0.10 -39.08 -20.56
C PHE A 38 0.87 -37.89 -20.74
N HIS A 39 2.13 -38.15 -21.09
CA HIS A 39 3.16 -37.09 -21.16
C HIS A 39 2.84 -35.92 -22.11
N SER A 40 2.14 -36.18 -23.22
CA SER A 40 1.83 -35.12 -24.21
C SER A 40 0.65 -34.24 -23.78
N ALA A 41 -0.43 -34.84 -23.31
CA ALA A 41 -1.61 -34.12 -22.84
C ALA A 41 -1.29 -33.27 -21.59
N PHE A 42 -0.39 -33.77 -20.72
CA PHE A 42 0.06 -33.05 -19.54
C PHE A 42 0.86 -31.78 -19.90
N LYS A 43 1.73 -31.84 -20.91
CA LYS A 43 2.48 -30.67 -21.36
C LYS A 43 1.56 -29.57 -21.88
N PHE A 44 0.55 -29.92 -22.67
CA PHE A 44 -0.45 -28.96 -23.18
C PHE A 44 -1.31 -28.38 -22.06
N PHE A 45 -1.70 -29.19 -21.09
CA PHE A 45 -2.49 -28.73 -19.96
C PHE A 45 -1.68 -27.80 -19.03
N THR A 46 -0.42 -28.14 -18.75
CA THR A 46 0.47 -27.27 -17.96
C THR A 46 0.72 -25.95 -18.64
N LEU A 47 0.95 -25.95 -19.95
CA LEU A 47 1.08 -24.74 -20.76
C LEU A 47 -0.19 -23.88 -20.70
N PHE A 48 -1.36 -24.48 -20.86
CA PHE A 48 -2.65 -23.81 -20.80
C PHE A 48 -2.90 -23.18 -19.42
N CYS A 49 -2.62 -23.91 -18.31
CA CYS A 49 -2.73 -23.39 -16.96
C CYS A 49 -1.74 -22.26 -16.69
N THR A 50 -0.52 -22.34 -17.21
CA THR A 50 0.48 -21.27 -17.09
C THR A 50 0.04 -20.00 -17.80
N VAL A 51 -0.52 -20.14 -18.99
CA VAL A 51 -1.07 -19.00 -19.77
C VAL A 51 -2.27 -18.39 -19.07
N LEU A 52 -3.20 -19.20 -18.55
CA LEU A 52 -4.33 -18.72 -17.75
C LEU A 52 -3.86 -17.98 -16.49
N LEU A 53 -2.88 -18.53 -15.79
CA LEU A 53 -2.30 -17.92 -14.57
C LEU A 53 -1.63 -16.58 -14.90
N TYR A 54 -0.98 -16.48 -16.06
CA TYR A 54 -0.37 -15.23 -16.50
C TYR A 54 -1.41 -14.13 -16.77
N PHE A 55 -2.56 -14.47 -17.37
CA PHE A 55 -3.64 -13.52 -17.62
C PHE A 55 -4.39 -13.13 -16.33
N THR A 56 -4.52 -14.04 -15.35
CA THR A 56 -5.20 -13.75 -14.07
C THR A 56 -4.29 -13.10 -13.04
N LEU A 57 -2.96 -13.20 -13.19
CA LEU A 57 -2.00 -12.57 -12.26
C LEU A 57 -2.09 -11.04 -12.29
N GLY A 58 -2.38 -10.44 -13.45
CA GLY A 58 -2.59 -9.00 -13.57
C GLY A 58 -3.80 -8.54 -12.76
N ASP A 59 -4.93 -9.20 -12.94
CA ASP A 59 -6.18 -8.90 -12.23
C ASP A 59 -6.06 -9.21 -10.73
N LEU A 60 -5.31 -10.26 -10.37
CA LEU A 60 -5.06 -10.61 -8.97
C LEU A 60 -4.13 -9.60 -8.28
N MET A 61 -3.09 -9.13 -8.96
CA MET A 61 -2.24 -8.06 -8.44
C MET A 61 -3.01 -6.75 -8.29
N GLN A 62 -3.91 -6.45 -9.21
CA GLN A 62 -4.76 -5.27 -9.14
C GLN A 62 -5.77 -5.39 -7.99
N ALA A 63 -6.45 -6.54 -7.85
CA ALA A 63 -7.36 -6.81 -6.74
C ALA A 63 -6.63 -6.84 -5.38
N TRP A 64 -5.39 -7.32 -5.33
CA TRP A 64 -4.55 -7.25 -4.13
C TRP A 64 -4.13 -5.81 -3.83
N SER A 65 -3.77 -5.04 -4.84
CA SER A 65 -3.48 -3.61 -4.70
C SER A 65 -4.70 -2.85 -4.17
N ASP A 66 -5.88 -3.13 -4.71
CA ASP A 66 -7.12 -2.50 -4.29
C ASP A 66 -7.48 -2.89 -2.84
N LEU A 67 -7.26 -4.15 -2.44
CA LEU A 67 -7.52 -4.63 -1.08
C LEU A 67 -6.55 -4.03 -0.05
N VAL A 68 -5.28 -3.88 -0.42
CA VAL A 68 -4.27 -3.24 0.43
C VAL A 68 -4.49 -1.72 0.50
N ASN A 69 -5.09 -1.14 -0.55
CA ASN A 69 -5.39 0.29 -0.63
C ASN A 69 -6.78 0.65 -0.10
N GLU A 70 -7.61 -0.32 0.31
CA GLU A 70 -8.95 -0.06 0.84
C GLU A 70 -8.92 0.73 2.17
N ASP A 71 -7.79 0.68 2.88
CA ASP A 71 -7.51 1.51 4.05
C ASP A 71 -6.61 2.74 3.73
N ALA A 72 -6.10 2.86 2.51
CA ALA A 72 -5.42 4.06 2.07
C ALA A 72 -6.48 5.11 1.70
N PRO A 73 -6.45 6.31 2.29
CA PRO A 73 -7.29 7.38 1.78
C PRO A 73 -6.98 7.51 0.29
N ALA A 74 -8.02 7.31 -0.54
CA ALA A 74 -7.93 7.44 -1.98
C ALA A 74 -7.19 8.74 -2.36
N SER A 75 -6.77 8.86 -3.60
CA SER A 75 -6.15 10.06 -4.18
C SER A 75 -6.92 11.38 -3.99
N ASP A 76 -7.99 11.37 -3.22
CA ASP A 76 -8.67 12.51 -2.63
C ASP A 76 -7.96 13.04 -1.35
N ALA A 77 -6.68 12.71 -1.18
CA ALA A 77 -5.85 13.24 -0.09
C ALA A 77 -5.68 14.77 -0.18
N TRP A 78 -6.04 15.37 -1.33
CA TRP A 78 -6.13 16.81 -1.44
C TRP A 78 -7.40 17.30 -0.74
N ASP A 79 -7.20 18.01 0.36
CA ASP A 79 -8.29 18.69 1.04
C ASP A 79 -8.59 20.02 0.31
N ASN A 80 -9.84 20.20 -0.14
CA ASN A 80 -10.28 21.45 -0.80
C ASN A 80 -10.19 22.69 0.12
N GLU A 81 -9.94 22.49 1.42
CA GLU A 81 -9.69 23.56 2.38
C GLU A 81 -8.22 24.03 2.39
N TRP A 82 -7.31 23.28 1.72
CA TRP A 82 -5.90 23.69 1.64
C TRP A 82 -5.70 24.86 0.71
N PRO A 83 -4.70 25.73 0.98
CA PRO A 83 -4.39 26.86 0.12
C PRO A 83 -4.10 26.43 -1.32
N GLU A 84 -4.65 27.14 -2.31
CA GLU A 84 -4.42 26.86 -3.74
C GLU A 84 -2.93 26.90 -4.12
N GLU A 85 -2.12 27.70 -3.40
CA GLU A 85 -0.67 27.82 -3.60
C GLU A 85 0.11 26.55 -3.26
N TRP A 86 -0.50 25.59 -2.54
CA TRP A 86 0.09 24.28 -2.27
C TRP A 86 -0.11 23.29 -3.42
N MET A 87 -0.96 23.61 -4.37
CA MET A 87 -1.25 22.74 -5.50
C MET A 87 0.01 22.49 -6.33
N GLY A 88 0.36 21.22 -6.55
CA GLY A 88 1.58 20.82 -7.25
C GLY A 88 2.85 21.00 -6.43
N THR A 89 2.75 21.14 -5.10
CA THR A 89 3.88 21.12 -4.18
C THR A 89 3.80 19.90 -3.27
N GLN A 90 4.86 19.66 -2.51
CA GLN A 90 4.89 18.58 -1.53
C GLN A 90 4.13 19.01 -0.28
N VAL A 91 3.29 18.11 0.24
CA VAL A 91 2.49 18.30 1.45
C VAL A 91 2.81 17.19 2.43
N ILE A 92 2.91 17.52 3.71
CA ILE A 92 3.07 16.54 4.78
C ILE A 92 2.04 16.77 5.88
N ILE A 93 1.53 15.67 6.39
CA ILE A 93 0.55 15.61 7.45
C ILE A 93 1.12 14.80 8.61
N PHE A 94 1.12 15.36 9.80
CA PHE A 94 1.42 14.65 11.03
C PHE A 94 0.11 14.41 11.78
N GLU A 95 -0.39 13.18 11.74
CA GLU A 95 -1.65 12.77 12.39
C GLU A 95 -1.36 12.20 13.77
N PHE A 96 -1.78 12.94 14.80
CA PHE A 96 -1.77 12.53 16.20
C PHE A 96 -3.16 11.98 16.56
N LYS A 97 -3.29 11.37 17.73
CA LYS A 97 -4.58 10.79 18.19
C LYS A 97 -5.73 11.81 18.32
N ASP A 98 -5.42 13.08 18.54
CA ASP A 98 -6.39 14.15 18.85
C ASP A 98 -6.30 15.36 17.91
N LYS A 99 -5.29 15.43 17.07
CA LYS A 99 -5.06 16.56 16.16
C LYS A 99 -4.18 16.15 14.97
N SER A 100 -4.18 16.96 13.93
CA SER A 100 -3.22 16.88 12.83
C SER A 100 -2.49 18.23 12.66
N ILE A 101 -1.26 18.15 12.15
CA ILE A 101 -0.48 19.32 11.71
C ILE A 101 -0.23 19.10 10.23
N VAL A 102 -0.60 20.07 9.41
CA VAL A 102 -0.45 19.99 7.95
C VAL A 102 0.48 21.09 7.50
N THR A 103 1.44 20.76 6.65
CA THR A 103 2.39 21.70 6.06
C THR A 103 2.49 21.42 4.56
N GLY A 104 2.20 22.40 3.75
CA GLY A 104 2.29 22.32 2.28
C GLY A 104 3.12 23.47 1.74
N GLY A 105 3.22 23.55 0.40
CA GLY A 105 4.08 24.53 -0.23
C GLY A 105 5.56 24.16 -0.23
N LEU A 106 5.89 22.93 0.23
CA LEU A 106 7.25 22.41 0.27
C LEU A 106 7.68 21.95 -1.13
N ILE A 107 8.92 22.19 -1.48
CA ILE A 107 9.47 21.82 -2.80
C ILE A 107 10.91 21.36 -2.71
N GLY A 108 11.30 20.44 -3.60
CA GLY A 108 12.71 20.06 -3.79
C GLY A 108 13.23 19.02 -2.81
N HIS A 109 12.36 18.32 -2.10
CA HIS A 109 12.74 17.20 -1.23
C HIS A 109 12.64 15.90 -2.01
N GLU A 110 13.67 15.06 -1.94
CA GLU A 110 13.78 13.82 -2.71
C GLU A 110 13.25 12.62 -1.92
N THR A 111 13.24 12.70 -0.58
CA THR A 111 12.82 11.59 0.29
C THR A 111 11.80 12.02 1.34
N VAL A 112 11.03 11.03 1.84
CA VAL A 112 10.09 11.25 2.94
C VAL A 112 10.79 11.85 4.15
N LEU A 113 12.00 11.39 4.47
CA LEU A 113 12.75 11.89 5.64
C LEU A 113 13.19 13.35 5.48
N GLU A 114 13.59 13.76 4.28
CA GLU A 114 13.96 15.16 4.00
C GLU A 114 12.75 16.08 4.15
N LEU A 115 11.62 15.70 3.53
CA LEU A 115 10.36 16.42 3.65
C LEU A 115 9.91 16.51 5.12
N THR A 116 10.02 15.40 5.88
CA THR A 116 9.68 15.37 7.30
C THR A 116 10.50 16.36 8.12
N LYS A 117 11.81 16.41 7.88
CA LYS A 117 12.69 17.36 8.57
C LYS A 117 12.40 18.81 8.20
N ALA A 118 12.13 19.08 6.92
CA ALA A 118 11.81 20.43 6.45
C ALA A 118 10.51 20.93 7.07
N ALA A 119 9.47 20.13 7.06
CA ALA A 119 8.19 20.48 7.67
C ALA A 119 8.29 20.63 9.20
N ALA A 120 9.04 19.76 9.85
CA ALA A 120 9.28 19.86 11.29
C ALA A 120 9.98 21.17 11.67
N LEU A 121 10.96 21.59 10.86
CA LEU A 121 11.65 22.86 11.06
C LEU A 121 10.69 24.05 10.86
N GLU A 122 9.85 24.01 9.84
CA GLU A 122 8.89 25.08 9.53
C GLU A 122 7.83 25.22 10.63
N GLN A 123 7.37 24.10 11.20
CA GLN A 123 6.38 24.06 12.25
C GLN A 123 6.96 24.18 13.68
N GLU A 124 8.28 24.34 13.80
CA GLU A 124 9.00 24.39 15.08
C GLU A 124 8.70 23.18 15.99
N ILE A 125 8.59 21.97 15.40
CA ILE A 125 8.37 20.71 16.13
C ILE A 125 9.61 19.83 16.09
N ASP A 126 9.84 19.08 17.19
CA ASP A 126 10.94 18.14 17.28
C ASP A 126 10.61 16.82 16.59
N VAL A 127 11.57 16.28 15.84
CA VAL A 127 11.54 14.92 15.31
C VAL A 127 12.76 14.16 15.78
N GLU A 128 12.53 13.12 16.56
CA GLU A 128 13.58 12.23 17.03
C GLU A 128 13.79 11.09 16.06
N ILE A 129 15.03 10.93 15.61
CA ILE A 129 15.41 9.95 14.59
C ILE A 129 16.57 9.13 15.14
N ILE A 130 16.47 7.81 15.02
CA ILE A 130 17.56 6.88 15.36
C ILE A 130 18.09 6.16 14.12
N ASP A 131 19.36 5.81 14.14
CA ASP A 131 19.96 4.95 13.14
C ASP A 131 19.66 3.48 13.43
N SER A 132 19.26 2.74 12.40
CA SER A 132 19.05 1.30 12.46
C SER A 132 19.75 0.60 11.31
N SER A 133 19.82 -0.73 11.36
CA SER A 133 20.36 -1.55 10.26
C SER A 133 19.54 -1.46 8.96
N LEU A 134 18.29 -0.98 9.05
CA LEU A 134 17.37 -0.82 7.92
C LEU A 134 17.22 0.64 7.46
N GLY A 135 18.09 1.55 7.96
CA GLY A 135 18.02 2.97 7.69
C GLY A 135 17.56 3.78 8.90
N LYS A 136 17.30 5.06 8.71
CA LYS A 136 16.86 5.97 9.77
C LYS A 136 15.41 5.74 10.13
N TYR A 137 15.13 5.69 11.41
CA TYR A 137 13.81 5.43 11.98
C TYR A 137 13.32 6.61 12.80
N VAL A 138 12.11 7.08 12.50
CA VAL A 138 11.47 8.16 13.27
C VAL A 138 10.81 7.53 14.51
N VAL A 139 11.25 7.93 15.67
CA VAL A 139 10.77 7.39 16.97
C VAL A 139 9.79 8.31 17.67
N SER A 140 9.91 9.63 17.46
CA SER A 140 8.92 10.57 17.98
C SER A 140 8.78 11.79 17.07
N ILE A 141 7.57 12.35 17.03
CA ILE A 141 7.27 13.61 16.38
C ILE A 141 6.53 14.49 17.39
N ASN A 142 6.97 15.73 17.57
CA ASN A 142 6.43 16.67 18.54
C ASN A 142 6.35 16.08 19.98
N ASN A 143 7.40 15.36 20.38
CA ASN A 143 7.51 14.64 21.66
C ASN A 143 6.45 13.53 21.88
N VAL A 144 5.77 13.09 20.82
CA VAL A 144 4.85 11.95 20.85
C VAL A 144 5.53 10.75 20.23
N ALA A 145 5.78 9.70 21.02
CA ALA A 145 6.36 8.45 20.53
C ALA A 145 5.30 7.40 20.19
N GLY A 146 4.22 7.29 20.98
CA GLY A 146 3.18 6.25 20.78
C GLY A 146 3.76 4.83 20.88
N GLU A 147 3.16 3.91 20.13
CA GLU A 147 3.71 2.58 19.87
C GLU A 147 4.64 2.56 18.62
N GLY A 148 4.77 3.71 17.95
CA GLY A 148 5.56 3.95 16.76
C GLY A 148 4.90 4.94 15.82
N TRP A 149 5.59 5.21 14.72
CA TRP A 149 5.12 6.07 13.64
C TRP A 149 5.17 5.33 12.31
N GLU A 150 4.06 5.33 11.61
CA GLU A 150 3.96 4.84 10.24
C GLU A 150 3.80 6.01 9.27
N TYR A 151 4.29 5.83 8.05
CA TYR A 151 4.07 6.80 7.01
C TYR A 151 3.43 6.18 5.76
N SER A 152 2.74 7.01 5.02
CA SER A 152 2.27 6.71 3.67
C SER A 152 2.62 7.84 2.71
N VAL A 153 2.76 7.51 1.43
CA VAL A 153 2.99 8.48 0.35
C VAL A 153 1.86 8.33 -0.65
N ASN A 154 1.10 9.40 -0.88
CA ASN A 154 -0.09 9.40 -1.75
C ASN A 154 -1.06 8.25 -1.40
N GLY A 155 -1.26 8.02 -0.09
CA GLY A 155 -2.09 6.96 0.44
C GLY A 155 -1.47 5.55 0.43
N GLN A 156 -0.28 5.36 -0.14
CA GLN A 156 0.40 4.07 -0.15
C GLN A 156 1.30 3.93 1.09
N PRO A 157 1.13 2.87 1.91
CA PRO A 157 1.96 2.65 3.09
C PRO A 157 3.44 2.52 2.74
N GLY A 158 4.30 3.14 3.54
CA GLY A 158 5.75 3.03 3.38
C GLY A 158 6.24 1.61 3.71
N THR A 159 7.00 1.02 2.80
CA THR A 159 7.56 -0.33 2.95
C THR A 159 9.05 -0.35 3.25
N VAL A 160 9.68 0.81 3.21
CA VAL A 160 11.12 1.00 3.48
C VAL A 160 11.31 2.12 4.51
N SER A 161 12.55 2.34 4.96
CA SER A 161 12.85 3.52 5.79
C SER A 161 12.51 4.82 5.04
N ALA A 162 12.00 5.82 5.73
CA ALA A 162 11.71 7.15 5.19
C ALA A 162 12.92 7.81 4.52
N GLU A 163 14.14 7.42 4.87
CA GLU A 163 15.40 7.84 4.25
C GLU A 163 15.53 7.35 2.82
N TYR A 164 14.97 6.17 2.50
CA TYR A 164 15.07 5.53 1.16
C TYR A 164 13.76 5.62 0.37
N SER A 165 12.73 6.19 0.95
CA SER A 165 11.44 6.36 0.27
C SER A 165 11.47 7.63 -0.56
N GLU A 166 11.63 7.47 -1.89
CA GLU A 166 11.62 8.57 -2.84
C GLU A 166 10.21 9.16 -3.00
N ILE A 167 10.12 10.47 -3.18
CA ILE A 167 8.87 11.21 -3.37
C ILE A 167 8.95 12.11 -4.60
N GLN A 168 7.78 12.45 -5.14
CA GLN A 168 7.64 13.33 -6.29
C GLN A 168 7.36 14.78 -5.83
N PHE A 169 7.37 15.70 -6.80
CA PHE A 169 7.16 17.14 -6.54
C PHE A 169 5.77 17.49 -6.02
N ASP A 170 4.78 16.62 -6.20
CA ASP A 170 3.38 16.77 -5.79
C ASP A 170 2.95 15.70 -4.76
N SER A 171 3.90 15.05 -4.10
CA SER A 171 3.61 13.98 -3.14
C SER A 171 2.97 14.52 -1.87
N ILE A 172 1.99 13.77 -1.39
CA ILE A 172 1.37 13.96 -0.08
C ILE A 172 1.87 12.86 0.85
N VAL A 173 2.56 13.24 1.91
CA VAL A 173 3.09 12.32 2.92
C VAL A 173 2.24 12.44 4.18
N LEU A 174 1.76 11.30 4.67
CA LEU A 174 1.04 11.23 5.94
C LEU A 174 1.88 10.42 6.93
N TRP A 175 2.18 10.99 8.08
CA TRP A 175 2.68 10.31 9.25
C TRP A 175 1.57 10.10 10.26
N LYS A 176 1.41 8.88 10.74
CA LYS A 176 0.38 8.50 11.71
C LYS A 176 1.00 7.82 12.92
N VAL A 177 0.60 8.23 14.12
CA VAL A 177 1.00 7.58 15.37
C VAL A 177 0.17 6.30 15.59
N LEU A 178 0.84 5.21 15.96
CA LEU A 178 0.22 3.92 16.31
C LEU A 178 -0.28 3.86 17.75
#